data_39866d2120f263807943f9b7692212c8
#
_entry.id   39866d2120f263807943f9b7692212c8
#
_cell.length_a   1.000
_cell.length_b   1.000
_cell.length_c   1.000
_cell.angle_alpha   90.00
_cell.angle_beta   90.00
_cell.angle_gamma   90.00
#
_symmetry.space_group_name_H-M   'P 1'
#
loop_
_entity.id
_entity.type
_entity.pdbx_description
1 polymer ?
#
loop_
_entity_poly.entity_id
_entity_poly.type
_entity_poly.pdbx_seq_one_letter_code
_entity_poly.pdbx_strand_id
1 'polypeptide(L)'
;MHVDPASPLTLKMRTAAFGPRERLPARHGDESFDLSPKHQRQSFESPMQRPWGPNYKQSVAPSPRVLWFTTRRFLLSLDGLALAVFALLAWRYLLFPSRDIDVSGMQAKASTDSYFLDLWVKHVTDHPIRARDRTGFSEMGLRTSMYAHLLADPSLPDFEEYERKLWPFIPGIASLRKSYFEGARYASEKRPKTRGIVMSLGKNDFDFAIQYISIIRDHYRSNIPIELYYYGEDDLPPHMRHYLTTEFPNVSTVDLEALGFFDENLTQLKRQGFALKPFALVATNFTEVMLADADAVLLASPEEFFEQKGFKETGTLFFHDRDHVRAGAAAIIHEFMNSNLEARGPSERLAKSAFWQRKGIYEQESGIVVVDKSRMEVFAALLFSAWQNTGEVRRRTTYRIFWGDKETFWLAFELAGFQYFFVKHYAGAIGREHAAHAEGFCSEHPFHVFDAPGTIISDGSHAASNLTQAKAEAEAAASALLMADVENQDPKSTAVQLARKEARKVKPAWFNGSLLELKKISRELYISPTAWAIDGQWEFLEDSELWCLRNYTAMPMSEHGLDRNIQQLISTGTRGLARSNAAMSRGEFAPRGEEFDIPA
;
A
#
# COMPACT_ATOMS: atom_id res chain seq x y z
N MET A 1 6.87 -9.40 -70.16
CA MET A 1 8.20 -8.77 -70.06
C MET A 1 8.70 -9.00 -68.66
N HIS A 2 9.76 -9.80 -68.60
CA HIS A 2 10.53 -10.12 -67.39
C HIS A 2 11.15 -8.89 -66.75
N VAL A 3 11.23 -8.81 -65.46
CA VAL A 3 12.44 -8.51 -64.72
C VAL A 3 12.33 -9.09 -63.31
N ASP A 4 13.33 -9.83 -62.93
CA ASP A 4 13.58 -10.66 -61.78
C ASP A 4 14.18 -9.88 -60.58
N PRO A 5 14.17 -10.42 -59.35
CA PRO A 5 14.61 -9.75 -58.14
C PRO A 5 16.06 -10.10 -57.75
N ALA A 6 16.67 -9.33 -56.88
CA ALA A 6 17.76 -9.70 -55.95
C ALA A 6 18.57 -8.44 -55.52
N SER A 7 18.90 -8.24 -54.30
CA SER A 7 19.70 -9.03 -53.34
C SER A 7 19.86 -8.26 -52.04
N PRO A 8 20.29 -8.88 -50.92
CA PRO A 8 20.28 -8.29 -49.61
C PRO A 8 21.55 -7.52 -49.27
N LEU A 9 21.40 -6.36 -48.65
CA LEU A 9 22.46 -5.57 -48.08
C LEU A 9 22.82 -6.08 -46.66
N THR A 10 23.99 -6.73 -46.58
CA THR A 10 24.67 -7.11 -45.34
C THR A 10 25.34 -5.89 -44.71
N LEU A 11 24.90 -5.48 -43.55
CA LEU A 11 25.58 -4.45 -42.74
C LEU A 11 26.65 -5.11 -41.84
N LYS A 12 27.91 -4.87 -42.14
CA LYS A 12 29.07 -5.32 -41.33
C LYS A 12 29.19 -4.45 -40.08
N MET A 13 29.02 -5.05 -38.89
CA MET A 13 29.46 -4.45 -37.64
C MET A 13 31.01 -4.42 -37.57
N ARG A 14 31.57 -3.27 -37.36
CA ARG A 14 33.00 -3.08 -37.00
C ARG A 14 33.11 -3.10 -35.47
N THR A 15 33.79 -4.09 -34.95
CA THR A 15 34.29 -4.14 -33.56
C THR A 15 35.52 -3.21 -33.48
N ALA A 16 35.47 -2.22 -32.61
CA ALA A 16 36.61 -1.41 -32.22
C ALA A 16 37.24 -1.98 -30.93
N ALA A 17 38.50 -2.38 -31.05
CA ALA A 17 39.31 -2.86 -29.94
C ALA A 17 39.87 -1.65 -29.15
N PHE A 18 39.82 -1.72 -27.83
CA PHE A 18 40.46 -0.78 -26.92
C PHE A 18 41.94 -1.16 -26.74
N GLY A 19 42.87 -0.23 -27.02
CA GLY A 19 44.27 -0.27 -26.66
C GLY A 19 44.57 0.60 -25.43
N PRO A 20 45.76 0.47 -24.79
CA PRO A 20 45.98 0.93 -23.42
C PRO A 20 46.31 2.43 -23.33
N ARG A 21 45.87 3.05 -22.22
CA ARG A 21 46.11 4.46 -21.88
C ARG A 21 47.55 4.69 -21.38
N GLU A 22 48.26 5.57 -22.03
CA GLU A 22 49.48 6.22 -21.53
C GLU A 22 49.17 7.32 -20.52
N ARG A 23 50.02 7.42 -19.48
CA ARG A 23 50.05 8.51 -18.49
C ARG A 23 50.86 9.69 -19.01
N LEU A 24 50.33 10.91 -18.82
CA LEU A 24 51.13 12.14 -18.90
C LEU A 24 50.97 12.98 -17.62
N PRO A 25 51.97 13.82 -17.30
CA PRO A 25 52.29 14.22 -15.92
C PRO A 25 51.66 15.54 -15.46
N ALA A 26 51.71 15.72 -14.11
CA ALA A 26 51.26 16.86 -13.37
C ALA A 26 51.93 18.19 -13.73
N ARG A 27 51.18 19.30 -13.74
CA ARG A 27 51.69 20.67 -13.52
C ARG A 27 50.83 21.41 -12.51
N HIS A 28 51.52 22.03 -11.56
CA HIS A 28 51.06 22.94 -10.54
C HIS A 28 50.55 24.29 -11.13
N GLY A 29 49.65 24.94 -10.37
CA GLY A 29 49.39 26.39 -10.50
C GLY A 29 47.99 26.77 -9.98
N ASP A 30 47.92 27.17 -8.78
CA ASP A 30 47.21 28.19 -8.00
C ASP A 30 45.90 28.86 -8.49
N GLU A 31 45.07 29.06 -7.46
CA GLU A 31 44.15 30.14 -7.12
C GLU A 31 42.71 30.14 -7.64
N SER A 32 41.84 29.79 -6.66
CA SER A 32 40.62 30.48 -6.20
C SER A 32 39.52 30.88 -7.22
N PHE A 33 38.37 30.28 -7.06
CA PHE A 33 37.12 30.89 -6.61
C PHE A 33 36.03 29.81 -6.51
N ASP A 34 35.63 29.55 -5.29
CA ASP A 34 34.55 28.58 -4.93
C ASP A 34 33.19 29.25 -5.08
N LEU A 35 32.40 28.87 -6.08
CA LEU A 35 30.97 29.10 -6.17
C LEU A 35 30.33 27.93 -6.90
N SER A 36 30.19 26.78 -6.20
CA SER A 36 29.27 25.74 -6.62
C SER A 36 28.21 25.51 -5.53
N PRO A 37 26.91 25.55 -5.86
CA PRO A 37 25.88 25.21 -4.91
C PRO A 37 25.96 23.72 -4.62
N LYS A 38 26.29 23.39 -3.38
CA LYS A 38 26.20 22.04 -2.85
C LYS A 38 24.73 21.60 -2.93
N HIS A 39 24.35 20.91 -3.98
CA HIS A 39 23.22 20.02 -3.96
C HIS A 39 23.54 18.92 -2.94
N GLN A 40 23.09 19.09 -1.72
CA GLN A 40 22.93 17.99 -0.80
C GLN A 40 21.87 17.03 -1.40
N ARG A 41 22.37 16.03 -2.15
CA ARG A 41 21.63 14.78 -2.30
C ARG A 41 21.56 14.19 -0.88
N GLN A 42 20.48 14.44 -0.16
CA GLN A 42 20.07 13.55 0.91
C GLN A 42 19.61 12.24 0.24
N SER A 43 20.58 11.35 0.03
CA SER A 43 20.28 9.94 -0.13
C SER A 43 19.60 9.53 1.17
N PHE A 44 18.33 9.20 1.12
CA PHE A 44 17.63 8.50 2.19
C PHE A 44 18.27 7.12 2.31
N GLU A 45 19.35 7.03 3.08
CA GLU A 45 19.83 5.74 3.55
C GLU A 45 18.76 5.14 4.45
N SER A 46 18.24 4.01 4.05
CA SER A 46 17.36 3.18 4.84
C SER A 46 17.93 3.00 6.24
N PRO A 47 17.13 3.19 7.32
CA PRO A 47 17.57 2.91 8.67
C PRO A 47 18.08 1.48 8.90
N MET A 48 17.83 0.57 7.94
CA MET A 48 18.27 -0.83 7.98
C MET A 48 19.70 -1.07 7.47
N GLN A 49 20.38 -0.06 6.88
CA GLN A 49 21.75 -0.24 6.33
C GLN A 49 22.88 0.10 7.30
N ARG A 50 22.60 0.60 8.52
CA ARG A 50 23.66 0.78 9.51
C ARG A 50 23.88 -0.50 10.29
N PRO A 51 25.09 -1.11 10.28
CA PRO A 51 25.40 -2.23 11.15
C PRO A 51 25.36 -1.74 12.61
N TRP A 52 24.58 -2.42 13.43
CA TRP A 52 24.52 -2.20 14.87
C TRP A 52 25.87 -2.59 15.48
N GLY A 53 26.55 -1.64 16.10
CA GLY A 53 27.74 -1.92 16.88
C GLY A 53 27.45 -2.83 18.09
N PRO A 54 28.45 -3.55 18.62
CA PRO A 54 28.27 -4.66 19.57
C PRO A 54 28.05 -4.25 21.04
N ASN A 55 27.30 -3.20 21.34
CA ASN A 55 27.08 -2.73 22.71
C ASN A 55 25.59 -2.69 23.10
N TYR A 56 24.86 -3.78 22.86
CA TYR A 56 23.55 -3.95 23.49
C TYR A 56 23.69 -4.80 24.75
N LYS A 57 23.75 -4.18 25.92
CA LYS A 57 23.60 -4.87 27.20
C LYS A 57 22.21 -5.47 27.27
N GLN A 58 22.13 -6.79 27.35
CA GLN A 58 20.89 -7.52 27.61
C GLN A 58 20.22 -6.93 28.87
N SER A 59 19.08 -6.29 28.71
CA SER A 59 18.19 -6.00 29.82
C SER A 59 17.50 -7.32 30.19
N VAL A 60 17.80 -7.79 31.39
CA VAL A 60 17.17 -8.96 32.00
C VAL A 60 15.67 -8.72 32.07
N ALA A 61 14.88 -9.61 31.49
CA ALA A 61 13.43 -9.59 31.58
C ALA A 61 13.00 -9.58 33.06
N PRO A 62 12.02 -8.75 33.47
CA PRO A 62 11.51 -8.77 34.84
C PRO A 62 10.91 -10.15 35.14
N SER A 63 11.20 -10.65 36.34
CA SER A 63 10.71 -11.97 36.79
C SER A 63 9.19 -12.03 36.77
N PRO A 64 8.58 -13.21 36.54
CA PRO A 64 7.13 -13.38 36.51
C PRO A 64 6.37 -12.83 37.73
N ARG A 65 7.06 -12.68 38.88
CA ARG A 65 6.49 -12.12 40.10
C ARG A 65 6.23 -10.60 40.02
N VAL A 66 7.02 -9.84 39.26
CA VAL A 66 6.82 -8.38 39.10
C VAL A 66 5.64 -8.11 38.17
N LEU A 67 5.48 -8.93 37.14
CA LEU A 67 4.32 -8.81 36.23
C LEU A 67 3.00 -9.09 36.95
N TRP A 68 3.00 -10.08 37.87
CA TRP A 68 1.81 -10.46 38.63
C TRP A 68 1.35 -9.37 39.62
N PHE A 69 2.27 -8.61 40.21
CA PHE A 69 1.94 -7.51 41.12
C PHE A 69 1.41 -6.26 40.38
N THR A 70 1.90 -5.97 39.18
CA THR A 70 1.41 -4.85 38.37
C THR A 70 0.04 -5.12 37.77
N THR A 71 -0.21 -6.32 37.25
CA THR A 71 -1.54 -6.72 36.76
C THR A 71 -2.57 -6.81 37.89
N ARG A 72 -2.20 -7.29 39.08
CA ARG A 72 -3.11 -7.36 40.23
C ARG A 72 -3.49 -5.97 40.76
N ARG A 73 -2.57 -4.98 40.77
CA ARG A 73 -2.89 -3.61 41.14
C ARG A 73 -3.77 -2.91 40.11
N PHE A 74 -3.56 -3.19 38.83
CA PHE A 74 -4.40 -2.66 37.75
C PHE A 74 -5.82 -3.21 37.81
N LEU A 75 -5.99 -4.51 38.02
CA LEU A 75 -7.31 -5.15 38.14
C LEU A 75 -8.08 -4.79 39.42
N LEU A 76 -7.40 -4.28 40.46
CA LEU A 76 -8.01 -3.87 41.72
C LEU A 76 -8.20 -2.34 41.81
N SER A 77 -7.81 -1.56 40.81
CA SER A 77 -8.16 -0.15 40.69
C SER A 77 -9.58 -0.02 40.12
N LEU A 78 -10.30 1.04 40.54
CA LEU A 78 -11.62 1.36 39.96
C LEU A 78 -11.56 1.49 38.44
N ASP A 79 -10.45 1.99 37.91
CA ASP A 79 -10.20 2.13 36.48
C ASP A 79 -9.98 0.77 35.80
N GLY A 80 -9.29 -0.18 36.43
CA GLY A 80 -9.10 -1.54 35.93
C GLY A 80 -10.39 -2.35 35.94
N LEU A 81 -11.25 -2.15 36.94
CA LEU A 81 -12.57 -2.77 37.02
C LEU A 81 -13.51 -2.20 35.95
N ALA A 82 -13.49 -0.88 35.73
CA ALA A 82 -14.26 -0.24 34.68
C ALA A 82 -13.86 -0.73 33.28
N LEU A 83 -12.56 -0.88 33.02
CA LEU A 83 -12.04 -1.42 31.75
C LEU A 83 -12.40 -2.90 31.56
N ALA A 84 -12.34 -3.73 32.62
CA ALA A 84 -12.74 -5.14 32.55
C ALA A 84 -14.25 -5.30 32.32
N VAL A 85 -15.07 -4.49 32.98
CA VAL A 85 -16.52 -4.46 32.77
C VAL A 85 -16.84 -3.97 31.35
N PHE A 86 -16.13 -2.96 30.87
CA PHE A 86 -16.29 -2.46 29.51
C PHE A 86 -15.88 -3.49 28.46
N ALA A 87 -14.75 -4.17 28.63
CA ALA A 87 -14.31 -5.25 27.75
C ALA A 87 -15.34 -6.41 27.73
N LEU A 88 -15.93 -6.75 28.87
CA LEU A 88 -17.00 -7.76 28.97
C LEU A 88 -18.29 -7.30 28.28
N LEU A 89 -18.66 -6.03 28.39
CA LEU A 89 -19.85 -5.49 27.73
C LEU A 89 -19.63 -5.31 26.22
N ALA A 90 -18.47 -4.83 25.79
CA ALA A 90 -18.10 -4.77 24.38
C ALA A 90 -18.06 -6.19 23.77
N TRP A 91 -17.49 -7.16 24.50
CA TRP A 91 -17.47 -8.57 24.09
C TRP A 91 -18.90 -9.16 23.99
N ARG A 92 -19.78 -8.86 24.95
CA ARG A 92 -21.18 -9.27 24.92
C ARG A 92 -21.96 -8.64 23.76
N TYR A 93 -21.71 -7.37 23.44
CA TYR A 93 -22.34 -6.66 22.31
C TYR A 93 -21.87 -7.18 20.95
N LEU A 94 -20.59 -7.52 20.82
CA LEU A 94 -20.01 -8.07 19.59
C LEU A 94 -20.48 -9.49 19.27
N LEU A 95 -20.79 -10.31 20.31
CA LEU A 95 -21.16 -11.72 20.13
C LEU A 95 -22.67 -11.99 20.08
N PHE A 96 -23.49 -11.05 20.57
CA PHE A 96 -24.95 -11.25 20.64
C PHE A 96 -25.69 -10.00 20.18
N PRO A 97 -25.92 -9.80 18.87
CA PRO A 97 -26.84 -8.77 18.39
C PRO A 97 -28.25 -9.13 18.86
N SER A 98 -28.78 -8.38 19.82
CA SER A 98 -30.11 -8.59 20.37
C SER A 98 -31.19 -8.34 19.34
N ARG A 99 -31.99 -9.34 19.05
CA ARG A 99 -33.33 -9.20 18.47
C ARG A 99 -34.33 -8.87 19.59
N ASP A 100 -35.20 -7.90 19.31
CA ASP A 100 -36.31 -7.42 20.12
C ASP A 100 -35.95 -6.46 21.27
N ILE A 101 -36.23 -5.18 21.07
CA ILE A 101 -36.00 -4.10 22.02
C ILE A 101 -37.33 -3.66 22.61
N ASP A 102 -37.49 -3.86 23.93
CA ASP A 102 -38.56 -3.25 24.73
C ASP A 102 -38.29 -1.75 24.95
N VAL A 103 -39.25 -0.91 24.58
CA VAL A 103 -39.12 0.57 24.58
C VAL A 103 -38.90 1.15 26.00
N SER A 104 -39.32 0.44 27.07
CA SER A 104 -39.06 0.86 28.45
C SER A 104 -37.59 0.75 28.88
N GLY A 105 -36.80 -0.09 28.21
CA GLY A 105 -35.37 -0.19 28.43
C GLY A 105 -34.53 0.89 27.72
N MET A 106 -35.10 1.66 26.78
CA MET A 106 -34.34 2.62 25.97
C MET A 106 -33.79 3.82 26.74
N GLN A 107 -34.56 4.36 27.71
CA GLN A 107 -34.10 5.50 28.53
C GLN A 107 -32.96 5.11 29.49
N ALA A 108 -33.08 3.91 30.11
CA ALA A 108 -32.02 3.40 30.97
C ALA A 108 -30.75 3.03 30.17
N LYS A 109 -30.89 2.54 28.93
CA LYS A 109 -29.81 2.22 28.03
C LYS A 109 -29.08 3.49 27.57
N ALA A 110 -29.82 4.55 27.16
CA ALA A 110 -29.23 5.81 26.71
C ALA A 110 -28.41 6.51 27.82
N SER A 111 -28.84 6.45 29.08
CA SER A 111 -28.07 6.98 30.21
C SER A 111 -26.80 6.20 30.49
N THR A 112 -26.86 4.88 30.35
CA THR A 112 -25.72 3.98 30.52
C THR A 112 -24.69 4.18 29.39
N ASP A 113 -25.13 4.30 28.16
CA ASP A 113 -24.27 4.51 26.99
C ASP A 113 -23.59 5.89 27.04
N SER A 114 -24.27 6.95 27.50
CA SER A 114 -23.65 8.26 27.76
C SER A 114 -22.55 8.18 28.82
N TYR A 115 -22.81 7.49 29.93
CA TYR A 115 -21.82 7.33 30.99
C TYR A 115 -20.56 6.56 30.50
N PHE A 116 -20.74 5.53 29.69
CA PHE A 116 -19.60 4.81 29.10
C PHE A 116 -18.82 5.66 28.10
N LEU A 117 -19.50 6.47 27.31
CA LEU A 117 -18.84 7.42 26.40
C LEU A 117 -17.99 8.43 27.18
N ASP A 118 -18.52 9.00 28.27
CA ASP A 118 -17.79 9.93 29.15
C ASP A 118 -16.54 9.27 29.75
N LEU A 119 -16.63 8.01 30.19
CA LEU A 119 -15.49 7.24 30.66
C LEU A 119 -14.45 7.02 29.58
N TRP A 120 -14.87 6.75 28.34
CA TRP A 120 -13.96 6.60 27.22
C TRP A 120 -13.28 7.91 26.83
N VAL A 121 -14.00 9.02 26.76
CA VAL A 121 -13.43 10.35 26.55
C VAL A 121 -12.39 10.66 27.61
N LYS A 122 -12.73 10.41 28.87
CA LYS A 122 -11.81 10.56 30.00
C LYS A 122 -10.57 9.67 29.84
N HIS A 123 -10.77 8.38 29.53
CA HIS A 123 -9.66 7.44 29.33
C HIS A 123 -8.71 7.90 28.22
N VAL A 124 -9.23 8.27 27.04
CA VAL A 124 -8.40 8.79 25.93
C VAL A 124 -7.64 10.04 26.30
N THR A 125 -8.26 10.92 27.13
CA THR A 125 -7.64 12.16 27.59
C THR A 125 -6.51 11.90 28.61
N ASP A 126 -6.76 11.02 29.58
CA ASP A 126 -5.83 10.75 30.67
C ASP A 126 -4.67 9.82 30.23
N HIS A 127 -4.88 9.04 29.18
CA HIS A 127 -3.93 8.05 28.65
C HIS A 127 -3.59 8.32 27.18
N PRO A 128 -2.93 9.44 26.85
CA PRO A 128 -2.55 9.73 25.47
C PRO A 128 -1.49 8.72 24.99
N ILE A 129 -1.70 8.17 23.77
CA ILE A 129 -0.73 7.26 23.17
C ILE A 129 0.48 8.08 22.71
N ARG A 130 1.65 7.73 23.23
CA ARG A 130 2.90 8.39 22.85
C ARG A 130 3.41 7.83 21.53
N ALA A 131 3.86 8.71 20.64
CA ALA A 131 4.37 8.35 19.31
C ALA A 131 5.51 7.30 19.30
N ARG A 132 6.28 7.17 20.40
CA ARG A 132 7.36 6.20 20.58
C ARG A 132 6.92 4.89 21.25
N ASP A 133 5.68 4.82 21.68
CA ASP A 133 5.13 3.64 22.35
C ASP A 133 4.76 2.59 21.30
N ARG A 134 5.61 1.58 21.18
CA ARG A 134 5.40 0.49 20.23
C ARG A 134 4.20 -0.40 20.57
N THR A 135 3.79 -0.45 21.84
CA THR A 135 2.64 -1.22 22.31
C THR A 135 1.34 -0.42 22.26
N GLY A 136 1.44 0.90 22.03
CA GLY A 136 0.28 1.78 21.89
C GLY A 136 -0.56 1.56 20.66
N PHE A 137 -0.08 0.78 19.68
CA PHE A 137 -0.82 0.48 18.45
C PHE A 137 -2.01 -0.46 18.72
N SER A 138 -1.88 -1.42 19.65
CA SER A 138 -3.01 -2.25 20.07
C SER A 138 -4.10 -1.44 20.76
N GLU A 139 -3.73 -0.50 21.62
CA GLU A 139 -4.63 0.44 22.27
C GLU A 139 -5.32 1.34 21.23
N MET A 140 -4.57 1.86 20.25
CA MET A 140 -5.15 2.65 19.16
C MET A 140 -6.12 1.82 18.30
N GLY A 141 -5.81 0.56 18.06
CA GLY A 141 -6.71 -0.40 17.41
C GLY A 141 -8.03 -0.56 18.15
N LEU A 142 -7.98 -0.73 19.48
CA LEU A 142 -9.16 -0.81 20.33
C LEU A 142 -10.02 0.47 20.27
N ARG A 143 -9.38 1.64 20.36
CA ARG A 143 -10.04 2.95 20.24
C ARG A 143 -10.70 3.14 18.88
N THR A 144 -10.04 2.66 17.82
CA THR A 144 -10.57 2.69 16.44
C THR A 144 -11.77 1.76 16.30
N SER A 145 -11.72 0.58 16.89
CA SER A 145 -12.86 -0.35 16.93
C SER A 145 -14.07 0.28 17.63
N MET A 146 -13.85 0.92 18.78
CA MET A 146 -14.91 1.64 19.49
C MET A 146 -15.49 2.78 18.63
N TYR A 147 -14.63 3.53 17.93
CA TYR A 147 -15.09 4.60 17.04
C TYR A 147 -15.99 4.08 15.91
N ALA A 148 -15.63 2.96 15.27
CA ALA A 148 -16.48 2.35 14.26
C ALA A 148 -17.83 1.91 14.83
N HIS A 149 -17.86 1.41 16.07
CA HIS A 149 -19.11 1.07 16.77
C HIS A 149 -19.98 2.30 17.02
N LEU A 150 -19.38 3.42 17.46
CA LEU A 150 -20.09 4.69 17.63
C LEU A 150 -20.68 5.21 16.31
N LEU A 151 -19.95 5.01 15.19
CA LEU A 151 -20.46 5.35 13.86
C LEU A 151 -21.69 4.50 13.46
N ALA A 152 -21.72 3.25 13.88
CA ALA A 152 -22.74 2.29 13.49
C ALA A 152 -24.07 2.44 14.25
N ASP A 153 -24.04 3.01 15.46
CA ASP A 153 -25.24 3.15 16.31
C ASP A 153 -25.78 4.58 16.31
N PRO A 154 -26.88 4.84 15.59
CA PRO A 154 -27.48 6.19 15.53
C PRO A 154 -28.20 6.59 16.84
N SER A 155 -28.40 5.68 17.78
CA SER A 155 -29.06 5.96 19.07
C SER A 155 -28.11 6.54 20.12
N LEU A 156 -26.78 6.48 19.85
CA LEU A 156 -25.77 6.97 20.77
C LEU A 156 -25.75 8.51 20.84
N PRO A 157 -25.39 9.08 21.99
CA PRO A 157 -25.22 10.52 22.13
C PRO A 157 -24.11 11.04 21.20
N ASP A 158 -24.02 12.37 21.11
CA ASP A 158 -22.97 13.03 20.37
C ASP A 158 -21.58 12.65 20.94
N PHE A 159 -20.69 12.20 20.06
CA PHE A 159 -19.33 11.77 20.41
C PHE A 159 -18.23 12.63 19.76
N GLU A 160 -18.55 13.88 19.40
CA GLU A 160 -17.57 14.80 18.78
C GLU A 160 -16.35 15.06 19.65
N GLU A 161 -16.51 15.03 20.97
CA GLU A 161 -15.37 15.18 21.88
C GLU A 161 -14.43 13.96 21.78
N TYR A 162 -14.98 12.75 21.72
CA TYR A 162 -14.20 11.55 21.50
C TYR A 162 -13.44 11.60 20.17
N GLU A 163 -14.09 12.00 19.08
CA GLU A 163 -13.48 12.17 17.76
C GLU A 163 -12.29 13.12 17.80
N ARG A 164 -12.47 14.31 18.38
CA ARG A 164 -11.41 15.33 18.48
C ARG A 164 -10.20 14.85 19.30
N LYS A 165 -10.43 14.04 20.32
CA LYS A 165 -9.36 13.46 21.13
C LYS A 165 -8.66 12.30 20.42
N LEU A 166 -9.40 11.51 19.67
CA LEU A 166 -8.87 10.34 18.95
C LEU A 166 -8.11 10.74 17.68
N TRP A 167 -8.64 11.72 16.94
CA TRP A 167 -8.12 12.16 15.64
C TRP A 167 -7.70 13.65 15.66
N PRO A 168 -6.82 14.08 16.57
CA PRO A 168 -6.48 15.51 16.74
C PRO A 168 -5.85 16.14 15.49
N PHE A 169 -5.32 15.32 14.58
CA PHE A 169 -4.71 15.77 13.34
C PHE A 169 -5.74 16.13 12.24
N ILE A 170 -7.04 15.96 12.52
CA ILE A 170 -8.14 16.39 11.65
C ILE A 170 -9.07 17.30 12.45
N PRO A 171 -8.82 18.62 12.49
CA PRO A 171 -9.66 19.56 13.26
C PRO A 171 -11.14 19.50 12.90
N GLY A 172 -11.46 19.23 11.63
CA GLY A 172 -12.83 19.11 11.10
C GLY A 172 -13.41 17.72 11.07
N ILE A 173 -12.92 16.76 11.89
CA ILE A 173 -13.32 15.34 11.83
C ILE A 173 -14.84 15.14 11.93
N ALA A 174 -15.54 15.85 12.78
CA ALA A 174 -16.99 15.76 12.91
C ALA A 174 -17.72 16.16 11.62
N SER A 175 -17.27 17.22 10.95
CA SER A 175 -17.81 17.63 9.64
C SER A 175 -17.55 16.59 8.56
N LEU A 176 -16.35 16.00 8.55
CA LEU A 176 -15.99 14.91 7.63
C LEU A 176 -16.92 13.72 7.85
N ARG A 177 -17.07 13.24 9.07
CA ARG A 177 -17.99 12.16 9.43
C ARG A 177 -19.41 12.44 8.96
N LYS A 178 -19.91 13.64 9.26
CA LYS A 178 -21.26 14.07 8.86
C LYS A 178 -21.44 13.99 7.35
N SER A 179 -20.46 14.41 6.58
CA SER A 179 -20.52 14.35 5.11
C SER A 179 -20.65 12.91 4.58
N TYR A 180 -20.11 11.92 5.28
CA TYR A 180 -20.20 10.51 4.88
C TYR A 180 -21.43 9.78 5.43
N PHE A 181 -21.84 10.05 6.67
CA PHE A 181 -22.75 9.15 7.39
C PHE A 181 -24.07 9.80 7.83
N GLU A 182 -24.18 11.13 8.02
CA GLU A 182 -25.43 11.72 8.52
C GLU A 182 -26.57 11.73 7.49
N GLY A 183 -26.27 11.91 6.21
CA GLY A 183 -27.28 11.78 5.16
C GLY A 183 -27.87 10.37 5.03
N ALA A 184 -27.10 9.34 5.38
CA ALA A 184 -27.53 7.95 5.31
C ALA A 184 -28.34 7.48 6.55
N ARG A 185 -28.19 8.18 7.70
CA ARG A 185 -28.94 7.86 8.93
C ARG A 185 -30.43 8.24 8.83
N TYR A 186 -30.77 9.23 8.02
CA TYR A 186 -32.12 9.77 7.89
C TYR A 186 -32.79 9.48 6.54
N ALA A 187 -32.05 9.06 5.54
CA ALA A 187 -32.61 8.68 4.26
C ALA A 187 -32.66 7.16 4.14
N SER A 188 -33.84 6.64 3.86
CA SER A 188 -34.02 5.22 3.45
C SER A 188 -33.30 4.89 2.14
N GLU A 189 -32.69 5.87 1.49
CA GLU A 189 -31.90 5.76 0.28
C GLU A 189 -30.41 5.85 0.60
N LYS A 190 -29.68 4.78 0.30
CA LYS A 190 -28.22 4.76 0.37
C LYS A 190 -27.66 5.88 -0.50
N ARG A 191 -26.74 6.69 0.06
CA ARG A 191 -25.99 7.67 -0.74
C ARG A 191 -25.43 6.97 -1.98
N PRO A 192 -25.60 7.56 -3.20
CA PRO A 192 -25.03 6.95 -4.39
C PRO A 192 -23.52 6.80 -4.22
N LYS A 193 -23.03 5.60 -4.49
CA LYS A 193 -21.59 5.32 -4.44
C LYS A 193 -20.90 6.09 -5.56
N THR A 194 -19.82 6.77 -5.21
CA THR A 194 -18.95 7.46 -6.14
C THR A 194 -17.62 6.73 -6.23
N ARG A 195 -17.19 6.40 -7.45
CA ARG A 195 -15.93 5.70 -7.72
C ARG A 195 -14.91 6.68 -8.26
N GLY A 196 -13.66 6.55 -7.83
CA GLY A 196 -12.56 7.33 -8.36
C GLY A 196 -11.20 6.72 -8.08
N ILE A 197 -10.21 7.23 -8.80
CA ILE A 197 -8.79 6.92 -8.58
C ILE A 197 -8.18 8.10 -7.81
N VAL A 198 -7.39 7.80 -6.81
CA VAL A 198 -6.59 8.75 -6.04
C VAL A 198 -5.12 8.42 -6.22
N MET A 199 -4.31 9.42 -6.51
CA MET A 199 -2.87 9.28 -6.69
C MET A 199 -2.15 10.38 -5.90
N SER A 200 -1.14 10.01 -5.11
CA SER A 200 -0.20 10.97 -4.55
C SER A 200 0.88 11.27 -5.61
N LEU A 201 1.04 12.53 -6.00
CA LEU A 201 1.86 12.92 -7.13
C LEU A 201 2.76 14.12 -6.81
N GLY A 202 4.07 13.93 -6.99
CA GLY A 202 5.04 15.02 -7.04
C GLY A 202 5.58 15.24 -8.46
N LYS A 203 6.29 16.34 -8.68
CA LYS A 203 6.90 16.69 -9.99
C LYS A 203 7.84 15.62 -10.56
N ASN A 204 8.48 14.84 -9.71
CA ASN A 204 9.40 13.79 -10.15
C ASN A 204 8.70 12.59 -10.78
N ASP A 205 7.41 12.41 -10.47
CA ASP A 205 6.59 11.31 -10.95
C ASP A 205 5.60 11.75 -12.03
N PHE A 206 5.70 13.00 -12.48
CA PHE A 206 4.81 13.62 -13.47
C PHE A 206 4.73 12.80 -14.77
N ASP A 207 5.86 12.35 -15.31
CA ASP A 207 5.91 11.55 -16.53
C ASP A 207 5.18 10.20 -16.36
N PHE A 208 5.31 9.59 -15.19
CA PHE A 208 4.59 8.33 -14.89
C PHE A 208 3.09 8.58 -14.80
N ALA A 209 2.67 9.69 -14.17
CA ALA A 209 1.25 10.05 -14.13
C ALA A 209 0.68 10.29 -15.54
N ILE A 210 1.42 10.96 -16.43
CA ILE A 210 1.02 11.13 -17.83
C ILE A 210 0.82 9.78 -18.51
N GLN A 211 1.76 8.84 -18.35
CA GLN A 211 1.64 7.49 -18.92
C GLN A 211 0.43 6.76 -18.35
N TYR A 212 0.27 6.78 -17.03
CA TYR A 212 -0.84 6.13 -16.33
C TYR A 212 -2.20 6.66 -16.80
N ILE A 213 -2.38 8.00 -16.80
CA ILE A 213 -3.64 8.62 -17.21
C ILE A 213 -3.92 8.38 -18.70
N SER A 214 -2.90 8.47 -19.57
CA SER A 214 -3.06 8.14 -20.99
C SER A 214 -3.52 6.70 -21.21
N ILE A 215 -2.99 5.76 -20.43
CA ILE A 215 -3.42 4.35 -20.48
C ILE A 215 -4.90 4.23 -20.07
N ILE A 216 -5.29 4.87 -18.97
CA ILE A 216 -6.69 4.85 -18.49
C ILE A 216 -7.64 5.43 -19.56
N ARG A 217 -7.29 6.57 -20.17
CA ARG A 217 -8.15 7.28 -21.12
C ARG A 217 -8.11 6.67 -22.53
N ASP A 218 -6.93 6.40 -23.06
CA ASP A 218 -6.75 6.04 -24.47
C ASP A 218 -6.81 4.52 -24.71
N HIS A 219 -6.29 3.69 -23.76
CA HIS A 219 -6.29 2.24 -23.90
C HIS A 219 -7.54 1.60 -23.31
N TYR A 220 -7.84 1.85 -22.02
CA TYR A 220 -9.03 1.27 -21.37
C TYR A 220 -10.31 2.02 -21.68
N ARG A 221 -10.23 3.23 -22.22
CA ARG A 221 -11.39 4.11 -22.52
C ARG A 221 -12.25 4.39 -21.31
N SER A 222 -11.65 4.36 -20.14
CA SER A 222 -12.31 4.63 -18.89
C SER A 222 -12.41 6.15 -18.63
N ASN A 223 -13.59 6.59 -18.21
CA ASN A 223 -13.86 7.96 -17.77
C ASN A 223 -13.87 8.09 -16.24
N ILE A 224 -13.40 7.09 -15.50
CA ILE A 224 -13.34 7.14 -14.04
C ILE A 224 -12.64 8.42 -13.59
N PRO A 225 -13.21 9.22 -12.65
CA PRO A 225 -12.56 10.41 -12.14
C PRO A 225 -11.21 10.09 -11.47
N ILE A 226 -10.24 10.99 -11.63
CA ILE A 226 -8.90 10.86 -11.05
C ILE A 226 -8.59 12.13 -10.26
N GLU A 227 -8.27 11.99 -8.98
CA GLU A 227 -7.78 13.08 -8.13
C GLU A 227 -6.29 12.88 -7.84
N LEU A 228 -5.50 13.91 -8.17
CA LEU A 228 -4.05 13.93 -7.99
C LEU A 228 -3.71 14.79 -6.78
N TYR A 229 -3.25 14.16 -5.71
CA TYR A 229 -2.95 14.81 -4.43
C TYR A 229 -1.47 15.17 -4.35
N TYR A 230 -1.18 16.39 -3.93
CA TYR A 230 0.17 16.93 -3.74
C TYR A 230 0.22 17.83 -2.51
N TYR A 231 1.40 18.31 -2.13
CA TYR A 231 1.59 19.14 -0.96
C TYR A 231 2.36 20.44 -1.30
N GLY A 232 1.62 21.49 -1.62
CA GLY A 232 2.15 22.81 -1.97
C GLY A 232 2.75 22.90 -3.39
N GLU A 233 2.98 24.13 -3.84
CA GLU A 233 3.39 24.42 -5.22
C GLU A 233 4.77 23.88 -5.60
N ASP A 234 5.68 23.73 -4.62
CA ASP A 234 7.01 23.15 -4.83
C ASP A 234 6.96 21.66 -5.21
N ASP A 235 5.92 20.95 -4.72
CA ASP A 235 5.73 19.52 -4.96
C ASP A 235 5.16 19.26 -6.36
N LEU A 236 4.09 19.97 -6.74
CA LEU A 236 3.52 19.91 -8.09
C LEU A 236 3.30 21.32 -8.65
N PRO A 237 4.21 21.85 -9.49
CA PRO A 237 4.17 23.22 -10.02
C PRO A 237 2.89 23.54 -10.81
N PRO A 238 2.46 24.84 -10.86
CA PRO A 238 1.22 25.27 -11.51
C PRO A 238 1.11 24.85 -12.98
N HIS A 239 2.16 24.92 -13.76
CA HIS A 239 2.15 24.53 -15.18
C HIS A 239 1.87 23.03 -15.38
N MET A 240 2.41 22.16 -14.50
CA MET A 240 2.14 20.72 -14.54
C MET A 240 0.67 20.41 -14.17
N ARG A 241 0.16 21.10 -13.13
CA ARG A 241 -1.25 20.96 -12.73
C ARG A 241 -2.19 21.41 -13.84
N HIS A 242 -1.89 22.56 -14.47
CA HIS A 242 -2.69 23.10 -15.56
C HIS A 242 -2.72 22.14 -16.76
N TYR A 243 -1.57 21.55 -17.12
CA TYR A 243 -1.51 20.52 -18.17
C TYR A 243 -2.44 19.34 -17.84
N LEU A 244 -2.30 18.75 -16.64
CA LEU A 244 -3.04 17.56 -16.24
C LEU A 244 -4.56 17.78 -16.29
N THR A 245 -5.02 18.94 -15.81
CA THR A 245 -6.46 19.25 -15.73
C THR A 245 -7.06 19.72 -17.05
N THR A 246 -6.25 20.22 -17.98
CA THR A 246 -6.70 20.69 -19.30
C THR A 246 -6.71 19.59 -20.34
N GLU A 247 -5.66 18.77 -20.35
CA GLU A 247 -5.48 17.75 -21.39
C GLU A 247 -6.25 16.45 -21.11
N PHE A 248 -6.54 16.17 -19.84
CA PHE A 248 -7.21 14.92 -19.47
C PHE A 248 -8.61 15.19 -18.89
N PRO A 249 -9.66 14.62 -19.49
CA PRO A 249 -11.00 14.74 -18.95
C PRO A 249 -11.12 14.03 -17.59
N ASN A 250 -11.93 14.61 -16.69
CA ASN A 250 -12.20 14.07 -15.36
C ASN A 250 -10.93 13.84 -14.51
N VAL A 251 -9.93 14.72 -14.67
CA VAL A 251 -8.73 14.79 -13.83
C VAL A 251 -8.75 16.10 -13.06
N SER A 252 -8.52 16.03 -11.77
CA SER A 252 -8.40 17.19 -10.88
C SER A 252 -7.15 17.06 -10.01
N THR A 253 -6.65 18.19 -9.53
CA THR A 253 -5.51 18.26 -8.63
C THR A 253 -5.94 18.83 -7.29
N VAL A 254 -5.48 18.27 -6.18
CA VAL A 254 -5.85 18.67 -4.83
C VAL A 254 -4.59 18.93 -4.01
N ASP A 255 -4.45 20.16 -3.55
CA ASP A 255 -3.37 20.58 -2.68
C ASP A 255 -3.75 20.34 -1.22
N LEU A 256 -3.11 19.38 -0.57
CA LEU A 256 -3.36 19.07 0.85
C LEU A 256 -2.93 20.20 1.80
N GLU A 257 -1.92 21.01 1.42
CA GLU A 257 -1.51 22.20 2.17
C GLU A 257 -2.61 23.27 2.12
N ALA A 258 -3.05 23.60 0.90
CA ALA A 258 -4.09 24.64 0.68
C ALA A 258 -5.47 24.21 1.19
N LEU A 259 -5.77 22.91 1.18
CA LEU A 259 -7.03 22.37 1.70
C LEU A 259 -7.23 22.70 3.18
N GLY A 260 -6.14 22.83 3.97
CA GLY A 260 -6.18 23.13 5.39
C GLY A 260 -6.95 22.10 6.24
N PHE A 261 -7.15 20.91 5.71
CA PHE A 261 -7.97 19.86 6.31
C PHE A 261 -7.25 19.15 7.46
N PHE A 262 -5.92 19.10 7.39
CA PHE A 262 -5.05 18.43 8.37
C PHE A 262 -4.22 19.45 9.15
N ASP A 263 -3.99 19.18 10.44
CA ASP A 263 -3.06 19.97 11.26
C ASP A 263 -1.62 19.61 10.88
N GLU A 264 -0.93 20.53 10.19
CA GLU A 264 0.45 20.35 9.74
C GLU A 264 1.44 20.15 10.91
N ASN A 265 1.18 20.74 12.08
CA ASN A 265 2.05 20.52 13.25
C ASN A 265 2.06 19.05 13.68
N LEU A 266 0.95 18.34 13.48
CA LEU A 266 0.81 16.92 13.81
C LEU A 266 1.16 16.02 12.64
N THR A 267 0.77 16.38 11.43
CA THR A 267 0.95 15.53 10.25
C THR A 267 2.32 15.65 9.62
N GLN A 268 2.88 16.87 9.54
CA GLN A 268 4.20 17.17 8.97
C GLN A 268 4.40 16.56 7.58
N LEU A 269 3.44 16.82 6.68
CA LEU A 269 3.37 16.19 5.36
C LEU A 269 4.32 16.80 4.32
N LYS A 270 4.80 18.01 4.55
CA LYS A 270 5.68 18.69 3.61
C LYS A 270 6.90 17.84 3.22
N ARG A 271 7.08 17.60 1.92
CA ARG A 271 8.14 16.76 1.34
C ARG A 271 8.13 15.29 1.81
N GLN A 272 6.94 14.76 2.09
CA GLN A 272 6.76 13.39 2.63
C GLN A 272 5.91 12.53 1.67
N GLY A 273 6.40 12.31 0.43
CA GLY A 273 5.64 11.68 -0.66
C GLY A 273 4.83 10.43 -0.27
N PHE A 274 5.46 9.43 0.34
CA PHE A 274 4.75 8.20 0.75
C PHE A 274 3.69 8.45 1.81
N ALA A 275 3.97 9.33 2.79
CA ALA A 275 3.04 9.61 3.86
C ALA A 275 1.75 10.30 3.38
N LEU A 276 1.73 10.92 2.18
CA LEU A 276 0.54 11.58 1.63
C LEU A 276 -0.60 10.60 1.32
N LYS A 277 -0.29 9.37 0.96
CA LYS A 277 -1.27 8.38 0.48
C LYS A 277 -2.45 8.13 1.44
N PRO A 278 -2.24 7.80 2.74
CA PRO A 278 -3.35 7.62 3.67
C PRO A 278 -4.19 8.90 3.87
N PHE A 279 -3.55 10.08 3.84
CA PHE A 279 -4.25 11.35 3.98
C PHE A 279 -5.08 11.69 2.74
N ALA A 280 -4.57 11.39 1.54
CA ALA A 280 -5.32 11.53 0.29
C ALA A 280 -6.58 10.64 0.29
N LEU A 281 -6.46 9.39 0.77
CA LEU A 281 -7.61 8.49 0.93
C LEU A 281 -8.66 9.03 1.92
N VAL A 282 -8.22 9.67 3.00
CA VAL A 282 -9.14 10.30 3.96
C VAL A 282 -9.80 11.54 3.36
N ALA A 283 -9.05 12.38 2.63
CA ALA A 283 -9.50 13.67 2.12
C ALA A 283 -10.45 13.57 0.92
N THR A 284 -10.29 12.57 0.04
CA THR A 284 -11.13 12.45 -1.17
C THR A 284 -12.61 12.27 -0.82
N ASN A 285 -13.48 12.81 -1.68
CA ASN A 285 -14.93 12.66 -1.57
C ASN A 285 -15.47 11.36 -2.19
N PHE A 286 -14.63 10.58 -2.88
CA PHE A 286 -15.07 9.28 -3.39
C PHE A 286 -15.38 8.31 -2.26
N THR A 287 -16.42 7.52 -2.42
CA THR A 287 -16.77 6.44 -1.47
C THR A 287 -16.04 5.15 -1.78
N GLU A 288 -16.00 4.74 -3.05
CA GLU A 288 -15.19 3.62 -3.53
C GLU A 288 -13.94 4.19 -4.20
N VAL A 289 -12.77 3.92 -3.63
CA VAL A 289 -11.51 4.54 -4.01
C VAL A 289 -10.47 3.51 -4.39
N MET A 290 -9.82 3.71 -5.52
CA MET A 290 -8.59 3.04 -5.90
C MET A 290 -7.43 4.01 -5.72
N LEU A 291 -6.64 3.84 -4.67
CA LEU A 291 -5.33 4.49 -4.56
C LEU A 291 -4.38 3.80 -5.54
N ALA A 292 -3.66 4.58 -6.33
CA ALA A 292 -2.68 4.07 -7.29
C ALA A 292 -1.37 4.86 -7.21
N ASP A 293 -0.24 4.17 -7.29
CA ASP A 293 1.05 4.81 -7.55
C ASP A 293 1.15 5.24 -9.01
N ALA A 294 1.84 6.34 -9.27
CA ALA A 294 2.00 6.86 -10.63
C ALA A 294 2.73 5.87 -11.56
N ASP A 295 3.57 5.02 -10.99
CA ASP A 295 4.34 4.00 -11.70
C ASP A 295 3.75 2.57 -11.62
N ALA A 296 2.52 2.44 -11.13
CA ALA A 296 1.73 1.22 -11.28
C ALA A 296 1.27 1.05 -12.73
N VAL A 297 1.35 -0.16 -13.27
CA VAL A 297 0.92 -0.46 -14.63
C VAL A 297 -0.26 -1.42 -14.59
N LEU A 298 -1.44 -0.93 -14.95
CA LEU A 298 -2.65 -1.74 -14.98
C LEU A 298 -2.65 -2.69 -16.18
N LEU A 299 -3.01 -3.94 -15.95
CA LEU A 299 -3.21 -4.99 -16.96
C LEU A 299 -4.69 -5.36 -17.12
N ALA A 300 -5.54 -4.76 -16.29
CA ALA A 300 -7.00 -4.83 -16.35
C ALA A 300 -7.58 -3.42 -16.25
N SER A 301 -8.84 -3.23 -16.68
CA SER A 301 -9.48 -1.92 -16.55
C SER A 301 -9.65 -1.53 -15.08
N PRO A 302 -9.60 -0.22 -14.73
CA PRO A 302 -9.73 0.20 -13.33
C PRO A 302 -11.08 -0.21 -12.72
N GLU A 303 -12.13 -0.32 -13.52
CA GLU A 303 -13.46 -0.75 -13.05
C GLU A 303 -13.46 -2.17 -12.51
N GLU A 304 -12.62 -3.07 -13.07
CA GLU A 304 -12.55 -4.47 -12.66
C GLU A 304 -12.06 -4.66 -11.23
N PHE A 305 -11.28 -3.72 -10.70
CA PHE A 305 -10.80 -3.78 -9.31
C PHE A 305 -11.94 -3.66 -8.31
N PHE A 306 -12.95 -2.85 -8.62
CA PHE A 306 -14.15 -2.70 -7.79
C PHE A 306 -15.15 -3.86 -7.95
N GLU A 307 -14.99 -4.69 -8.97
CA GLU A 307 -15.88 -5.83 -9.21
C GLU A 307 -15.38 -7.11 -8.53
N GLN A 308 -14.20 -7.09 -7.90
CA GLN A 308 -13.66 -8.25 -7.22
C GLN A 308 -14.56 -8.68 -6.03
N LYS A 309 -14.73 -9.99 -5.87
CA LYS A 309 -15.60 -10.56 -4.84
C LYS A 309 -15.16 -10.12 -3.43
N GLY A 310 -13.86 -10.20 -3.12
CA GLY A 310 -13.33 -9.79 -1.84
C GLY A 310 -13.61 -8.32 -1.51
N PHE A 311 -13.46 -7.42 -2.49
CA PHE A 311 -13.85 -6.02 -2.33
C PHE A 311 -15.34 -5.86 -2.01
N LYS A 312 -16.20 -6.55 -2.75
CA LYS A 312 -17.66 -6.48 -2.51
C LYS A 312 -18.05 -6.99 -1.12
N GLU A 313 -17.34 -7.98 -0.60
CA GLU A 313 -17.62 -8.58 0.71
C GLU A 313 -17.06 -7.74 1.87
N THR A 314 -15.79 -7.34 1.81
CA THR A 314 -15.09 -6.67 2.92
C THR A 314 -14.98 -5.16 2.79
N GLY A 315 -15.17 -4.60 1.59
CA GLY A 315 -14.89 -3.20 1.29
C GLY A 315 -13.42 -2.89 1.10
N THR A 316 -12.57 -3.92 0.95
CA THR A 316 -11.13 -3.78 0.70
C THR A 316 -10.64 -4.73 -0.37
N LEU A 317 -9.64 -4.32 -1.16
CA LEU A 317 -8.87 -5.19 -2.03
C LEU A 317 -7.41 -4.80 -1.90
N PHE A 318 -6.64 -5.68 -1.29
CA PHE A 318 -5.20 -5.55 -1.08
C PHE A 318 -4.45 -6.61 -1.86
N PHE A 319 -3.20 -6.33 -2.17
CA PHE A 319 -2.29 -7.22 -2.88
C PHE A 319 -1.10 -7.54 -1.97
N HIS A 320 -0.75 -8.81 -1.89
CA HIS A 320 0.43 -9.23 -1.16
C HIS A 320 1.70 -8.73 -1.85
N ASP A 321 2.68 -8.30 -1.06
CA ASP A 321 4.00 -7.95 -1.58
C ASP A 321 4.84 -9.23 -1.82
N ARG A 322 6.12 -9.05 -2.08
CA ARG A 322 7.12 -10.10 -2.24
C ARG A 322 7.20 -10.95 -0.98
N ASP A 323 7.03 -12.26 -1.12
CA ASP A 323 7.32 -13.20 -0.04
C ASP A 323 8.84 -13.24 0.19
N HIS A 324 9.30 -12.39 1.10
CA HIS A 324 10.71 -12.19 1.40
C HIS A 324 10.98 -12.23 2.89
N VAL A 325 12.05 -12.95 3.26
CA VAL A 325 12.51 -13.09 4.64
C VAL A 325 13.91 -12.48 4.78
N ARG A 326 14.08 -11.56 5.73
CA ARG A 326 15.36 -10.99 6.12
C ARG A 326 15.49 -11.04 7.64
N ALA A 327 16.28 -11.97 8.16
CA ALA A 327 16.27 -12.38 9.57
C ALA A 327 16.28 -11.22 10.58
N GLY A 328 17.19 -10.24 10.43
CA GLY A 328 17.29 -9.10 11.36
C GLY A 328 16.06 -8.18 11.34
N ALA A 329 15.52 -7.86 10.16
CA ALA A 329 14.33 -7.03 10.01
C ALA A 329 13.07 -7.79 10.48
N ALA A 330 12.95 -9.06 10.14
CA ALA A 330 11.86 -9.91 10.57
C ALA A 330 11.73 -9.96 12.11
N ALA A 331 12.84 -10.06 12.84
CA ALA A 331 12.81 -10.10 14.30
C ALA A 331 12.13 -8.85 14.88
N ILE A 332 12.48 -7.65 14.38
CA ILE A 332 11.92 -6.37 14.86
C ILE A 332 10.42 -6.27 14.52
N ILE A 333 10.05 -6.64 13.29
CA ILE A 333 8.67 -6.58 12.81
C ILE A 333 7.79 -7.54 13.61
N HIS A 334 8.22 -8.79 13.77
CA HIS A 334 7.43 -9.79 14.45
C HIS A 334 7.41 -9.61 15.98
N GLU A 335 8.43 -9.00 16.58
CA GLU A 335 8.38 -8.54 17.97
C GLU A 335 7.29 -7.47 18.15
N PHE A 336 7.25 -6.47 17.26
CA PHE A 336 6.21 -5.45 17.25
C PHE A 336 4.82 -6.06 17.06
N MET A 337 4.64 -6.96 16.08
CA MET A 337 3.36 -7.63 15.82
C MET A 337 2.91 -8.44 17.02
N ASN A 338 3.77 -9.28 17.58
CA ASN A 338 3.45 -10.10 18.75
C ASN A 338 3.03 -9.23 19.94
N SER A 339 3.75 -8.13 20.21
CA SER A 339 3.43 -7.23 21.32
C SER A 339 2.06 -6.54 21.16
N ASN A 340 1.67 -6.21 19.92
CA ASN A 340 0.39 -5.53 19.66
C ASN A 340 -0.79 -6.50 19.46
N LEU A 341 -0.52 -7.78 19.20
CA LEU A 341 -1.53 -8.83 19.07
C LEU A 341 -1.61 -9.75 20.29
N GLU A 342 -0.82 -9.52 21.35
CA GLU A 342 -0.73 -10.40 22.52
C GLU A 342 -2.11 -10.71 23.14
N ALA A 343 -2.95 -9.70 23.27
CA ALA A 343 -4.25 -9.85 23.91
C ALA A 343 -5.30 -10.59 23.06
N ARG A 344 -5.20 -10.51 21.72
CA ARG A 344 -6.23 -11.02 20.80
C ARG A 344 -5.74 -12.15 19.90
N GLY A 345 -4.45 -12.23 19.69
CA GLY A 345 -3.85 -13.06 18.66
C GLY A 345 -4.02 -12.48 17.25
N PRO A 346 -3.34 -13.05 16.25
CA PRO A 346 -3.53 -12.70 14.85
C PRO A 346 -4.92 -13.19 14.39
N SER A 347 -5.52 -12.46 13.43
CA SER A 347 -6.71 -12.95 12.73
C SER A 347 -6.41 -14.29 12.03
N GLU A 348 -7.44 -15.07 11.71
CA GLU A 348 -7.28 -16.32 10.97
C GLU A 348 -6.57 -16.11 9.63
N ARG A 349 -6.86 -14.97 8.95
CA ARG A 349 -6.21 -14.58 7.72
C ARG A 349 -4.72 -14.34 7.93
N LEU A 350 -4.35 -13.50 8.90
CA LEU A 350 -2.95 -13.20 9.18
C LEU A 350 -2.20 -14.46 9.62
N ALA A 351 -2.80 -15.30 10.47
CA ALA A 351 -2.19 -16.55 10.93
C ALA A 351 -1.86 -17.53 9.79
N LYS A 352 -2.61 -17.47 8.68
CA LYS A 352 -2.38 -18.29 7.48
C LYS A 352 -1.45 -17.64 6.45
N SER A 353 -1.12 -16.37 6.59
CA SER A 353 -0.28 -15.65 5.62
C SER A 353 1.18 -16.14 5.67
N ALA A 354 1.87 -16.10 4.52
CA ALA A 354 3.30 -16.40 4.46
C ALA A 354 4.11 -15.41 5.31
N PHE A 355 3.70 -14.15 5.35
CA PHE A 355 4.28 -13.13 6.22
C PHE A 355 4.33 -13.60 7.68
N TRP A 356 3.22 -14.11 8.23
CA TRP A 356 3.18 -14.56 9.62
C TRP A 356 3.91 -15.88 9.83
N GLN A 357 3.61 -16.89 9.00
CA GLN A 357 4.15 -18.24 9.14
C GLN A 357 5.66 -18.30 8.89
N ARG A 358 6.14 -17.57 7.88
CA ARG A 358 7.53 -17.62 7.45
C ARG A 358 8.39 -16.48 7.98
N LYS A 359 7.81 -15.62 8.82
CA LYS A 359 8.48 -14.43 9.35
C LYS A 359 8.94 -13.49 8.23
N GLY A 360 8.07 -13.25 7.27
CA GLY A 360 8.27 -12.29 6.19
C GLY A 360 8.43 -10.86 6.72
N ILE A 361 8.98 -9.98 5.90
CA ILE A 361 9.14 -8.55 6.23
C ILE A 361 8.13 -7.65 5.53
N TYR A 362 7.42 -8.18 4.54
CA TYR A 362 6.39 -7.48 3.78
C TYR A 362 5.11 -8.32 3.73
N GLU A 363 3.97 -7.68 3.95
CA GLU A 363 2.67 -8.31 3.71
C GLU A 363 1.96 -7.63 2.54
N GLN A 364 1.95 -6.29 2.50
CA GLN A 364 1.20 -5.52 1.52
C GLN A 364 2.07 -4.81 0.50
N GLU A 365 1.74 -4.93 -0.79
CA GLU A 365 2.15 -4.00 -1.83
C GLU A 365 1.10 -2.89 -1.96
N SER A 366 1.49 -1.63 -1.75
CA SER A 366 0.59 -0.47 -1.72
C SER A 366 0.55 0.33 -3.02
N GLY A 367 1.12 -0.20 -4.10
CA GLY A 367 1.02 0.42 -5.42
C GLY A 367 -0.42 0.51 -5.93
N ILE A 368 -1.28 -0.43 -5.51
CA ILE A 368 -2.73 -0.37 -5.66
C ILE A 368 -3.40 -0.78 -4.35
N VAL A 369 -4.30 0.09 -3.85
CA VAL A 369 -5.13 -0.16 -2.66
C VAL A 369 -6.57 0.24 -2.99
N VAL A 370 -7.55 -0.68 -2.86
CA VAL A 370 -8.95 -0.36 -3.16
C VAL A 370 -9.79 -0.46 -1.89
N VAL A 371 -10.57 0.58 -1.60
CA VAL A 371 -11.34 0.69 -0.36
C VAL A 371 -12.73 1.28 -0.59
N ASP A 372 -13.72 0.82 0.18
CA ASP A 372 -15.08 1.35 0.23
C ASP A 372 -15.30 2.14 1.54
N LYS A 373 -15.05 3.44 1.51
CA LYS A 373 -15.17 4.34 2.67
C LYS A 373 -16.62 4.55 3.14
N SER A 374 -17.61 4.08 2.42
CA SER A 374 -19.00 4.11 2.89
C SER A 374 -19.26 3.09 4.01
N ARG A 375 -18.31 2.19 4.25
CA ARG A 375 -18.32 1.26 5.39
C ARG A 375 -17.60 1.88 6.57
N MET A 376 -18.21 1.82 7.71
CA MET A 376 -17.76 2.51 8.94
C MET A 376 -16.40 1.97 9.42
N GLU A 377 -16.22 0.65 9.35
CA GLU A 377 -14.98 -0.03 9.71
C GLU A 377 -13.84 0.39 8.76
N VAL A 378 -14.11 0.50 7.46
CA VAL A 378 -13.13 0.95 6.46
C VAL A 378 -12.74 2.40 6.71
N PHE A 379 -13.72 3.28 6.93
CA PHE A 379 -13.47 4.68 7.25
C PHE A 379 -12.61 4.83 8.52
N ALA A 380 -12.97 4.14 9.60
CA ALA A 380 -12.22 4.14 10.86
C ALA A 380 -10.79 3.60 10.68
N ALA A 381 -10.61 2.51 9.93
CA ALA A 381 -9.30 1.95 9.65
C ALA A 381 -8.41 2.91 8.83
N LEU A 382 -8.97 3.66 7.87
CA LEU A 382 -8.23 4.67 7.10
C LEU A 382 -7.77 5.82 7.99
N LEU A 383 -8.57 6.26 8.96
CA LEU A 383 -8.15 7.24 9.97
C LEU A 383 -7.01 6.69 10.83
N PHE A 384 -7.05 5.42 11.19
CA PHE A 384 -5.95 4.78 11.92
C PHE A 384 -4.69 4.64 11.05
N SER A 385 -4.81 4.29 9.77
CA SER A 385 -3.69 4.31 8.83
C SER A 385 -3.08 5.71 8.72
N ALA A 386 -3.89 6.76 8.60
CA ALA A 386 -3.44 8.14 8.59
C ALA A 386 -2.72 8.52 9.91
N TRP A 387 -3.25 8.11 11.08
CA TRP A 387 -2.58 8.31 12.37
C TRP A 387 -1.18 7.67 12.41
N GLN A 388 -1.03 6.46 11.91
CA GLN A 388 0.27 5.77 11.82
C GLN A 388 1.27 6.57 10.97
N ASN A 389 0.79 7.42 10.06
CA ASN A 389 1.57 8.27 9.17
C ASN A 389 1.69 9.73 9.64
N THR A 390 1.16 10.10 10.83
CA THR A 390 1.43 11.42 11.43
C THR A 390 2.90 11.59 11.78
N GLY A 391 3.38 12.83 11.78
CA GLY A 391 4.80 13.18 11.80
C GLY A 391 5.62 12.47 12.89
N GLU A 392 5.17 12.52 14.15
CA GLU A 392 5.90 11.89 15.25
C GLU A 392 5.77 10.36 15.22
N VAL A 393 4.57 9.82 14.93
CA VAL A 393 4.32 8.36 14.93
C VAL A 393 5.16 7.69 13.84
N ARG A 394 5.12 8.21 12.59
CA ARG A 394 5.89 7.62 11.51
C ARG A 394 7.40 7.66 11.77
N ARG A 395 7.94 8.79 12.24
CA ARG A 395 9.38 8.92 12.46
C ARG A 395 9.89 8.11 13.65
N ARG A 396 9.07 7.95 14.70
CA ARG A 396 9.51 7.28 15.93
C ARG A 396 9.21 5.80 15.97
N THR A 397 8.17 5.37 15.26
CA THR A 397 7.70 3.98 15.30
C THR A 397 7.48 3.42 13.91
N THR A 398 6.49 3.87 13.15
CA THR A 398 6.04 3.20 11.92
C THR A 398 7.18 2.98 10.91
N TYR A 399 7.88 4.04 10.51
CA TYR A 399 8.95 3.97 9.50
C TYR A 399 10.31 3.47 10.07
N ARG A 400 10.35 3.13 11.35
CA ARG A 400 11.47 2.40 11.94
C ARG A 400 11.28 0.90 11.95
N ILE A 401 10.05 0.45 11.78
CA ILE A 401 9.65 -0.95 11.80
C ILE A 401 9.35 -1.40 10.38
N PHE A 402 8.58 -0.61 9.64
CA PHE A 402 8.11 -0.90 8.29
C PHE A 402 8.73 0.03 7.25
N TRP A 403 8.64 -0.38 6.00
CA TRP A 403 9.11 0.41 4.87
C TRP A 403 8.01 1.36 4.37
N GLY A 404 8.04 2.61 4.85
CA GLY A 404 7.06 3.62 4.43
C GLY A 404 5.64 3.36 4.95
N ASP A 405 4.67 3.73 4.12
CA ASP A 405 3.24 3.68 4.41
C ASP A 405 2.59 2.30 4.17
N LYS A 406 3.21 1.46 3.35
CA LYS A 406 2.55 0.30 2.72
C LYS A 406 1.91 -0.69 3.70
N GLU A 407 2.55 -0.96 4.83
CA GLU A 407 1.98 -1.87 5.83
C GLU A 407 0.88 -1.23 6.66
N THR A 408 0.77 0.10 6.68
CA THR A 408 -0.16 0.82 7.57
C THR A 408 -1.63 0.62 7.20
N PHE A 409 -1.93 0.27 5.95
CA PHE A 409 -3.31 0.04 5.52
C PHE A 409 -3.88 -1.22 6.17
N TRP A 410 -3.35 -2.40 5.85
CA TRP A 410 -3.89 -3.65 6.41
C TRP A 410 -3.71 -3.76 7.93
N LEU A 411 -2.59 -3.22 8.45
CA LEU A 411 -2.30 -3.23 9.88
C LEU A 411 -3.38 -2.49 10.70
N ALA A 412 -3.95 -1.41 10.15
CA ALA A 412 -5.03 -0.69 10.79
C ALA A 412 -6.29 -1.59 10.96
N PHE A 413 -6.63 -2.38 9.96
CA PHE A 413 -7.74 -3.35 10.04
C PHE A 413 -7.43 -4.47 11.02
N GLU A 414 -6.24 -5.07 10.93
CA GLU A 414 -5.82 -6.16 11.80
C GLU A 414 -5.87 -5.75 13.27
N LEU A 415 -5.25 -4.62 13.63
CA LEU A 415 -5.21 -4.14 15.01
C LEU A 415 -6.56 -3.62 15.51
N ALA A 416 -7.45 -3.15 14.65
CA ALA A 416 -8.81 -2.79 15.03
C ALA A 416 -9.76 -4.00 15.07
N GLY A 417 -9.37 -5.16 14.53
CA GLY A 417 -10.18 -6.36 14.46
C GLY A 417 -11.26 -6.32 13.38
N PHE A 418 -11.03 -5.55 12.33
CA PHE A 418 -11.93 -5.42 11.19
C PHE A 418 -11.61 -6.46 10.13
N GLN A 419 -12.61 -6.78 9.31
CA GLN A 419 -12.39 -7.63 8.14
C GLN A 419 -11.69 -6.86 7.04
N TYR A 420 -10.77 -7.52 6.33
CA TYR A 420 -10.09 -7.03 5.14
C TYR A 420 -9.79 -8.18 4.18
N PHE A 421 -9.51 -7.86 2.93
CA PHE A 421 -9.26 -8.88 1.91
C PHE A 421 -7.95 -8.65 1.18
N PHE A 422 -7.12 -9.68 1.13
CA PHE A 422 -6.01 -9.82 0.21
C PHE A 422 -6.35 -10.81 -0.89
N VAL A 423 -5.90 -10.54 -2.14
CA VAL A 423 -5.85 -11.58 -3.16
C VAL A 423 -4.96 -12.74 -2.69
N LYS A 424 -5.25 -13.95 -3.14
CA LYS A 424 -4.60 -15.16 -2.64
C LYS A 424 -3.08 -15.20 -2.88
N HIS A 425 -2.65 -14.68 -4.05
CA HIS A 425 -1.27 -14.83 -4.53
C HIS A 425 -0.36 -13.70 -4.04
N TYR A 426 0.84 -14.06 -3.61
CA TYR A 426 1.92 -13.12 -3.36
C TYR A 426 2.46 -12.56 -4.67
N ALA A 427 3.16 -11.42 -4.59
CA ALA A 427 3.75 -10.81 -5.77
C ALA A 427 4.64 -11.80 -6.50
N GLY A 428 4.30 -12.08 -7.74
CA GLY A 428 5.15 -12.75 -8.70
C GLY A 428 6.07 -11.75 -9.41
N ALA A 429 6.60 -12.14 -10.57
CA ALA A 429 7.49 -11.32 -11.37
C ALA A 429 7.02 -11.24 -12.82
N ILE A 430 7.29 -10.11 -13.49
CA ILE A 430 7.21 -9.96 -14.93
C ILE A 430 8.51 -9.34 -15.45
N GLY A 431 9.10 -9.91 -16.49
CA GLY A 431 10.40 -9.43 -16.99
C GLY A 431 11.04 -10.39 -17.97
N ARG A 432 12.37 -10.34 -18.06
CA ARG A 432 13.15 -11.25 -18.89
C ARG A 432 13.61 -12.45 -18.08
N GLU A 433 13.17 -13.62 -18.50
CA GLU A 433 13.72 -14.86 -17.95
C GLU A 433 15.12 -15.11 -18.56
N HIS A 434 16.13 -15.10 -17.73
CA HIS A 434 17.50 -15.41 -18.14
C HIS A 434 17.77 -16.88 -17.89
N ALA A 435 17.73 -17.70 -18.93
CA ALA A 435 18.01 -19.15 -18.86
C ALA A 435 19.43 -19.51 -18.35
N ALA A 436 20.33 -18.53 -18.26
CA ALA A 436 21.72 -18.71 -17.84
C ALA A 436 21.98 -18.37 -16.35
N HIS A 437 21.01 -17.83 -15.63
CA HIS A 437 21.21 -17.48 -14.23
C HIS A 437 20.72 -18.61 -13.33
N ALA A 438 21.69 -19.26 -12.64
CA ALA A 438 21.41 -20.06 -11.44
C ALA A 438 20.66 -19.26 -10.34
N GLU A 439 20.43 -17.98 -10.59
CA GLU A 439 19.90 -16.98 -9.67
C GLU A 439 18.37 -16.82 -9.69
N GLY A 440 17.64 -17.56 -10.56
CA GLY A 440 16.19 -17.50 -10.64
C GLY A 440 15.64 -16.44 -11.62
N PHE A 441 14.40 -15.97 -11.44
CA PHE A 441 13.76 -14.97 -12.27
C PHE A 441 13.93 -13.57 -11.64
N CYS A 442 14.94 -12.83 -12.11
CA CYS A 442 15.26 -11.52 -11.56
C CYS A 442 14.45 -10.42 -12.26
N SER A 443 13.77 -9.58 -11.50
CA SER A 443 12.93 -8.50 -12.01
C SER A 443 12.74 -7.38 -10.98
N GLU A 444 12.70 -6.13 -11.46
CA GLU A 444 12.30 -4.96 -10.66
C GLU A 444 10.77 -4.78 -10.61
N HIS A 445 10.00 -5.65 -11.29
CA HIS A 445 8.55 -5.51 -11.46
C HIS A 445 7.80 -6.62 -10.73
N PRO A 446 7.37 -6.38 -9.46
CA PRO A 446 6.44 -7.27 -8.78
C PRO A 446 5.10 -7.30 -9.52
N PHE A 447 4.63 -8.49 -9.81
CA PHE A 447 3.49 -8.76 -10.67
C PHE A 447 2.32 -9.33 -9.86
N HIS A 448 1.12 -8.82 -10.10
CA HIS A 448 -0.07 -9.15 -9.33
C HIS A 448 -1.20 -9.62 -10.23
N VAL A 449 -2.00 -10.52 -9.69
CA VAL A 449 -3.14 -11.13 -10.38
C VAL A 449 -4.42 -10.96 -9.55
N PHE A 450 -5.58 -11.07 -10.18
CA PHE A 450 -6.83 -11.32 -9.48
C PHE A 450 -7.00 -12.81 -9.20
N ASP A 451 -7.76 -13.14 -8.18
CA ASP A 451 -8.09 -14.51 -7.87
C ASP A 451 -8.86 -15.20 -9.01
N ALA A 452 -8.67 -16.50 -9.13
CA ALA A 452 -9.41 -17.29 -10.09
C ALA A 452 -10.93 -17.24 -9.78
N PRO A 453 -11.80 -17.22 -10.80
CA PRO A 453 -13.24 -17.31 -10.59
C PRO A 453 -13.61 -18.53 -9.75
N GLY A 454 -14.41 -18.33 -8.70
CA GLY A 454 -14.82 -19.41 -7.79
C GLY A 454 -13.87 -19.67 -6.62
N THR A 455 -12.78 -18.87 -6.48
CA THR A 455 -11.93 -18.92 -5.26
C THR A 455 -12.80 -18.68 -4.03
N ILE A 456 -12.73 -19.60 -3.04
CA ILE A 456 -13.42 -19.45 -1.76
C ILE A 456 -12.69 -18.37 -0.98
N ILE A 457 -13.38 -17.30 -0.68
CA ILE A 457 -12.91 -16.29 0.27
C ILE A 457 -13.20 -16.87 1.64
N SER A 458 -12.15 -17.23 2.39
CA SER A 458 -12.33 -17.58 3.80
C SER A 458 -12.79 -16.31 4.52
N ASP A 459 -14.06 -16.27 4.90
CA ASP A 459 -14.55 -15.24 5.80
C ASP A 459 -13.75 -15.36 7.11
N GLY A 460 -13.26 -14.27 7.63
CA GLY A 460 -12.51 -14.24 8.89
C GLY A 460 -13.38 -14.50 10.11
N SER A 461 -14.49 -15.24 9.97
CA SER A 461 -15.33 -15.64 11.09
C SER A 461 -14.63 -16.71 11.91
N HIS A 462 -14.61 -16.55 13.22
CA HIS A 462 -13.95 -17.39 14.24
C HIS A 462 -14.52 -18.81 14.41
N ALA A 463 -15.06 -19.42 13.36
CA ALA A 463 -15.61 -20.77 13.40
C ALA A 463 -15.05 -21.64 12.28
N ALA A 464 -13.76 -21.97 12.37
CA ALA A 464 -13.21 -23.06 11.56
C ALA A 464 -13.67 -24.40 12.16
N SER A 465 -14.55 -25.10 11.46
CA SER A 465 -14.78 -26.51 11.76
C SER A 465 -13.47 -27.29 11.48
N ASN A 466 -13.13 -28.27 12.32
CA ASN A 466 -11.94 -29.12 12.19
C ASN A 466 -11.74 -29.73 10.80
N LEU A 467 -12.82 -29.81 10.01
CA LEU A 467 -12.80 -30.32 8.63
C LEU A 467 -12.17 -29.33 7.64
N THR A 468 -12.35 -28.01 7.86
CA THR A 468 -11.78 -26.96 7.03
C THR A 468 -10.28 -26.79 7.29
N GLN A 469 -9.85 -27.01 8.53
CA GLN A 469 -8.45 -26.97 8.92
C GLN A 469 -7.68 -28.16 8.32
N ALA A 470 -8.21 -29.38 8.39
CA ALA A 470 -7.60 -30.55 7.78
C ALA A 470 -7.49 -30.43 6.26
N LYS A 471 -8.46 -29.78 5.60
CA LYS A 471 -8.41 -29.52 4.16
C LYS A 471 -7.37 -28.45 3.82
N ALA A 472 -7.26 -27.38 4.61
CA ALA A 472 -6.25 -26.34 4.43
C ALA A 472 -4.81 -26.87 4.68
N GLU A 473 -4.65 -27.72 5.69
CA GLU A 473 -3.37 -28.41 5.97
C GLU A 473 -2.99 -29.38 4.85
N ALA A 474 -3.96 -30.10 4.28
CA ALA A 474 -3.73 -30.96 3.12
C ALA A 474 -3.39 -30.17 1.85
N GLU A 475 -4.04 -29.02 1.62
CA GLU A 475 -3.72 -28.11 0.51
C GLU A 475 -2.35 -27.45 0.69
N ALA A 476 -1.98 -27.07 1.91
CA ALA A 476 -0.66 -26.52 2.24
C ALA A 476 0.44 -27.58 2.09
N ALA A 477 0.21 -28.81 2.55
CA ALA A 477 1.13 -29.94 2.38
C ALA A 477 1.29 -30.32 0.90
N ALA A 478 0.21 -30.33 0.13
CA ALA A 478 0.24 -30.56 -1.31
C ALA A 478 1.00 -29.44 -2.04
N SER A 479 0.82 -28.18 -1.62
CA SER A 479 1.55 -27.03 -2.15
C SER A 479 3.04 -27.12 -1.82
N ALA A 480 3.41 -27.51 -0.59
CA ALA A 480 4.80 -27.69 -0.18
C ALA A 480 5.50 -28.83 -0.93
N LEU A 481 4.79 -29.95 -1.17
CA LEU A 481 5.29 -31.06 -2.00
C LEU A 481 5.46 -30.66 -3.46
N LEU A 482 4.53 -29.84 -3.99
CA LEU A 482 4.62 -29.27 -5.35
C LEU A 482 5.81 -28.32 -5.48
N MET A 483 6.11 -27.53 -4.44
CA MET A 483 7.27 -26.61 -4.44
C MET A 483 8.61 -27.35 -4.38
N ALA A 484 8.72 -28.48 -3.68
CA ALA A 484 9.94 -29.28 -3.63
C ALA A 484 10.30 -29.92 -4.99
N ASP A 485 9.31 -30.25 -5.83
CA ASP A 485 9.53 -30.82 -7.17
C ASP A 485 9.81 -29.74 -8.26
N VAL A 486 9.54 -28.47 -7.98
CA VAL A 486 9.73 -27.34 -8.93
C VAL A 486 11.22 -26.95 -9.04
N GLU A 487 12.08 -27.36 -8.10
CA GLU A 487 13.53 -27.07 -8.13
C GLU A 487 14.23 -27.55 -9.42
N ASN A 488 13.70 -28.55 -10.09
CA ASN A 488 14.28 -29.11 -11.32
C ASN A 488 13.69 -28.55 -12.63
N GLN A 489 12.68 -27.68 -12.58
CA GLN A 489 12.03 -26.99 -13.72
C GLN A 489 11.81 -27.85 -14.99
N ASP A 490 11.73 -29.18 -14.87
CA ASP A 490 11.39 -30.03 -16.02
C ASP A 490 9.95 -29.68 -16.48
N PRO A 491 9.77 -29.10 -17.69
CA PRO A 491 8.45 -28.73 -18.20
C PRO A 491 7.47 -29.91 -18.27
N LYS A 492 7.97 -31.13 -18.19
CA LYS A 492 7.19 -32.37 -18.22
C LYS A 492 6.82 -32.88 -16.84
N SER A 493 7.36 -32.31 -15.76
CA SER A 493 6.98 -32.73 -14.41
C SER A 493 5.50 -32.46 -14.17
N THR A 494 4.81 -33.37 -13.51
CA THR A 494 3.39 -33.23 -13.18
C THR A 494 3.13 -32.00 -12.31
N ALA A 495 4.07 -31.65 -11.43
CA ALA A 495 4.01 -30.48 -10.56
C ALA A 495 4.03 -29.18 -11.37
N VAL A 496 4.97 -29.03 -12.31
CA VAL A 496 5.05 -27.84 -13.17
C VAL A 496 3.82 -27.69 -14.04
N GLN A 497 3.28 -28.80 -14.59
CA GLN A 497 2.06 -28.77 -15.38
C GLN A 497 0.84 -28.36 -14.55
N LEU A 498 0.74 -28.82 -13.32
CA LEU A 498 -0.35 -28.45 -12.40
C LEU A 498 -0.24 -26.97 -12.02
N ALA A 499 0.94 -26.49 -11.65
CA ALA A 499 1.18 -25.08 -11.33
C ALA A 499 0.85 -24.16 -12.52
N ARG A 500 1.24 -24.52 -13.74
CA ARG A 500 0.84 -23.80 -14.96
C ARG A 500 -0.67 -23.82 -15.19
N LYS A 501 -1.34 -24.94 -14.90
CA LYS A 501 -2.80 -25.03 -14.99
C LYS A 501 -3.49 -24.09 -14.00
N GLU A 502 -2.99 -23.98 -12.79
CA GLU A 502 -3.52 -23.02 -11.81
C GLU A 502 -3.23 -21.57 -12.25
N ALA A 503 -1.99 -21.27 -12.67
CA ALA A 503 -1.61 -19.95 -13.17
C ALA A 503 -2.45 -19.45 -14.37
N ARG A 504 -2.98 -20.37 -15.21
CA ARG A 504 -3.90 -20.01 -16.30
C ARG A 504 -5.29 -19.61 -15.83
N LYS A 505 -5.67 -19.93 -14.61
CA LYS A 505 -7.00 -19.58 -14.07
C LYS A 505 -7.06 -18.15 -13.54
N VAL A 506 -5.93 -17.60 -13.09
CA VAL A 506 -5.86 -16.25 -12.57
C VAL A 506 -5.78 -15.22 -13.69
N LYS A 507 -6.26 -14.01 -13.45
CA LYS A 507 -6.21 -12.93 -14.43
C LYS A 507 -5.13 -11.91 -14.01
N PRO A 508 -4.18 -11.56 -14.90
CA PRO A 508 -3.27 -10.46 -14.69
C PRO A 508 -3.99 -9.17 -14.30
N ALA A 509 -3.57 -8.53 -13.22
CA ALA A 509 -4.20 -7.34 -12.67
C ALA A 509 -3.34 -6.09 -12.89
N TRP A 510 -2.09 -6.11 -12.42
CA TRP A 510 -1.17 -4.99 -12.52
C TRP A 510 0.25 -5.41 -12.13
N PHE A 511 1.23 -4.54 -12.38
CA PHE A 511 2.58 -4.67 -11.83
C PHE A 511 3.11 -3.31 -11.40
N ASN A 512 4.06 -3.30 -10.44
CA ASN A 512 4.72 -2.08 -9.99
C ASN A 512 6.03 -1.85 -10.73
N GLY A 513 6.53 -0.61 -10.75
CA GLY A 513 7.85 -0.26 -11.27
C GLY A 513 7.86 0.46 -12.60
N SER A 514 6.70 0.82 -13.17
CA SER A 514 6.51 1.50 -14.46
C SER A 514 6.69 0.60 -15.70
N LEU A 515 6.50 1.21 -16.88
CA LEU A 515 6.79 0.56 -18.18
C LEU A 515 8.28 0.59 -18.55
N LEU A 516 9.15 1.10 -17.67
CA LEU A 516 10.59 1.18 -17.91
C LEU A 516 11.28 -0.05 -17.35
N GLU A 517 12.29 -0.57 -18.04
CA GLU A 517 13.08 -1.71 -17.59
C GLU A 517 13.73 -1.45 -16.21
N LEU A 518 14.39 -0.29 -16.07
CA LEU A 518 15.04 0.15 -14.84
C LEU A 518 14.83 1.66 -14.67
N LYS A 519 13.70 2.07 -14.09
CA LYS A 519 13.27 3.48 -13.96
C LYS A 519 14.28 4.40 -13.24
N LYS A 520 15.16 3.83 -12.41
CA LYS A 520 16.23 4.57 -11.71
C LYS A 520 17.43 4.88 -12.61
N ILE A 521 17.61 4.12 -13.68
CA ILE A 521 18.79 4.20 -14.54
C ILE A 521 18.47 4.88 -15.86
N SER A 522 17.34 4.55 -16.48
CA SER A 522 16.95 5.07 -17.78
C SER A 522 15.46 5.41 -17.83
N ARG A 523 15.15 6.54 -18.50
CA ARG A 523 13.78 6.94 -18.82
C ARG A 523 13.36 6.59 -20.26
N GLU A 524 14.26 5.95 -21.02
CA GLU A 524 14.06 5.63 -22.43
C GLU A 524 13.94 4.13 -22.71
N LEU A 525 14.45 3.29 -21.80
CA LEU A 525 14.43 1.84 -21.99
C LEU A 525 13.14 1.24 -21.43
N TYR A 526 12.24 0.90 -22.31
CA TYR A 526 10.98 0.24 -21.97
C TYR A 526 11.14 -1.26 -21.76
N ILE A 527 10.29 -1.81 -20.88
CA ILE A 527 10.31 -3.24 -20.58
C ILE A 527 10.03 -4.09 -21.83
N SER A 528 10.73 -5.22 -21.95
CA SER A 528 10.50 -6.21 -23.00
C SER A 528 10.46 -7.60 -22.36
N PRO A 529 9.39 -7.93 -21.62
CA PRO A 529 9.31 -9.16 -20.87
C PRO A 529 9.18 -10.36 -21.79
N THR A 530 9.82 -11.48 -21.40
CA THR A 530 9.72 -12.78 -22.09
C THR A 530 8.84 -13.76 -21.32
N ALA A 531 8.66 -13.53 -20.00
CA ALA A 531 7.88 -14.38 -19.13
C ALA A 531 7.25 -13.58 -17.99
N TRP A 532 6.28 -14.22 -17.32
CA TRP A 532 5.73 -13.81 -16.05
C TRP A 532 5.60 -15.03 -15.13
N ALA A 533 5.53 -14.80 -13.84
CA ALA A 533 5.35 -15.83 -12.84
C ALA A 533 4.42 -15.32 -11.72
N ILE A 534 3.78 -16.24 -11.02
CA ILE A 534 3.04 -15.97 -9.78
C ILE A 534 3.62 -16.85 -8.67
N ASP A 535 3.44 -16.40 -7.45
CA ASP A 535 3.99 -17.04 -6.26
C ASP A 535 5.54 -17.16 -6.32
N GLY A 536 6.13 -17.87 -5.41
CA GLY A 536 7.57 -18.01 -5.27
C GLY A 536 8.12 -17.16 -4.13
N GLN A 537 9.40 -17.30 -3.90
CA GLN A 537 10.11 -16.66 -2.80
C GLN A 537 11.08 -15.64 -3.36
N TRP A 538 10.99 -14.40 -2.86
CA TRP A 538 11.90 -13.35 -3.29
C TRP A 538 13.18 -13.34 -2.47
N GLU A 539 14.29 -13.19 -3.16
CA GLU A 539 15.62 -12.97 -2.60
C GLU A 539 16.21 -11.68 -3.16
N PHE A 540 16.81 -10.87 -2.29
CA PHE A 540 17.60 -9.72 -2.72
C PHE A 540 19.07 -10.11 -2.77
N LEU A 541 19.65 -10.06 -3.95
CA LEU A 541 21.06 -10.35 -4.22
C LEU A 541 21.87 -9.08 -3.97
N GLU A 542 22.56 -8.98 -2.84
CA GLU A 542 23.32 -7.80 -2.44
C GLU A 542 24.45 -7.44 -3.42
N ASP A 543 25.11 -8.45 -4.01
CA ASP A 543 26.24 -8.24 -4.93
C ASP A 543 25.81 -7.60 -6.27
N SER A 544 24.62 -7.86 -6.74
CA SER A 544 24.07 -7.34 -8.01
C SER A 544 22.97 -6.30 -7.82
N GLU A 545 22.53 -6.05 -6.58
CA GLU A 545 21.38 -5.19 -6.24
C GLU A 545 20.08 -5.59 -6.96
N LEU A 546 19.90 -6.90 -7.22
CA LEU A 546 18.75 -7.43 -7.94
C LEU A 546 17.77 -8.16 -7.02
N TRP A 547 16.50 -8.02 -7.31
CA TRP A 547 15.43 -8.84 -6.76
C TRP A 547 15.18 -10.05 -7.65
N CYS A 548 15.30 -11.26 -7.11
CA CYS A 548 15.12 -12.50 -7.85
C CYS A 548 14.08 -13.39 -7.19
N LEU A 549 13.18 -13.96 -8.01
CA LEU A 549 12.15 -14.90 -7.60
C LEU A 549 12.71 -16.32 -7.69
N ARG A 550 12.56 -17.09 -6.61
CA ARG A 550 12.92 -18.51 -6.51
C ARG A 550 11.66 -19.37 -6.46
N ASN A 551 11.81 -20.66 -6.76
CA ASN A 551 10.70 -21.64 -6.64
C ASN A 551 9.42 -21.16 -7.35
N TYR A 552 9.56 -20.65 -8.56
CA TYR A 552 8.48 -20.08 -9.37
C TYR A 552 8.12 -20.99 -10.55
N THR A 553 6.95 -20.76 -11.12
CA THR A 553 6.56 -21.35 -12.41
C THR A 553 6.43 -20.26 -13.45
N ALA A 554 7.35 -20.28 -14.43
CA ALA A 554 7.31 -19.31 -15.53
C ALA A 554 6.16 -19.63 -16.50
N MET A 555 5.48 -18.57 -16.92
CA MET A 555 4.43 -18.57 -17.92
C MET A 555 4.87 -17.71 -19.12
N PRO A 556 4.60 -18.15 -20.35
CA PRO A 556 4.94 -17.36 -21.53
C PRO A 556 4.06 -16.10 -21.61
N MET A 557 4.58 -15.04 -22.19
CA MET A 557 3.86 -13.77 -22.37
C MET A 557 2.62 -13.89 -23.29
N SER A 558 2.55 -14.94 -24.12
CA SER A 558 1.38 -15.23 -24.96
C SER A 558 0.15 -15.66 -24.13
N GLU A 559 0.35 -16.20 -22.93
CA GLU A 559 -0.78 -16.46 -22.02
C GLU A 559 -1.45 -15.14 -21.66
N HIS A 560 -2.76 -15.11 -21.67
CA HIS A 560 -3.60 -13.93 -21.50
C HIS A 560 -3.33 -12.79 -22.52
N GLY A 561 -2.50 -13.00 -23.54
CA GLY A 561 -2.16 -11.98 -24.54
C GLY A 561 -1.35 -10.83 -23.98
N LEU A 562 -0.57 -11.06 -22.89
CA LEU A 562 0.22 -10.04 -22.23
C LEU A 562 1.28 -9.40 -23.12
N ASP A 563 1.87 -10.15 -24.05
CA ASP A 563 2.82 -9.66 -25.05
C ASP A 563 2.24 -8.47 -25.85
N ARG A 564 1.05 -8.65 -26.40
CA ARG A 564 0.36 -7.61 -27.16
C ARG A 564 -0.14 -6.48 -26.27
N ASN A 565 -0.68 -6.82 -25.10
CA ASN A 565 -1.19 -5.81 -24.16
C ASN A 565 -0.08 -4.85 -23.74
N ILE A 566 1.07 -5.36 -23.30
CA ILE A 566 2.20 -4.52 -22.88
C ILE A 566 2.72 -3.63 -24.00
N GLN A 567 2.83 -4.14 -25.23
CA GLN A 567 3.22 -3.33 -26.38
C GLN A 567 2.22 -2.18 -26.65
N GLN A 568 0.93 -2.42 -26.47
CA GLN A 568 -0.11 -1.40 -26.59
C GLN A 568 -0.02 -0.37 -25.46
N LEU A 569 0.24 -0.79 -24.22
CA LEU A 569 0.43 0.09 -23.07
C LEU A 569 1.65 0.99 -23.27
N ILE A 570 2.79 0.43 -23.68
CA ILE A 570 4.01 1.19 -24.01
C ILE A 570 3.71 2.22 -25.10
N SER A 571 3.12 1.79 -26.21
CA SER A 571 2.76 2.68 -27.32
C SER A 571 1.83 3.83 -26.87
N THR A 572 0.85 3.53 -26.02
CA THR A 572 -0.10 4.53 -25.53
C THR A 572 0.57 5.51 -24.55
N GLY A 573 1.34 5.00 -23.58
CA GLY A 573 2.07 5.83 -22.63
C GLY A 573 3.11 6.73 -23.30
N THR A 574 3.85 6.19 -24.27
CA THR A 574 4.84 6.96 -25.06
C THR A 574 4.20 8.09 -25.86
N ARG A 575 3.03 7.84 -26.49
CA ARG A 575 2.28 8.90 -27.19
C ARG A 575 1.81 9.99 -26.21
N GLY A 576 1.36 9.61 -25.01
CA GLY A 576 0.98 10.55 -23.95
C GLY A 576 2.15 11.47 -23.57
N LEU A 577 3.32 10.88 -23.30
CA LEU A 577 4.54 11.63 -23.00
C LEU A 577 4.96 12.55 -24.16
N ALA A 578 4.92 12.08 -25.40
CA ALA A 578 5.28 12.90 -26.56
C ALA A 578 4.34 14.12 -26.70
N ARG A 579 3.04 13.97 -26.44
CA ARG A 579 2.07 15.09 -26.39
C ARG A 579 2.44 16.08 -25.29
N SER A 580 2.73 15.59 -24.09
CA SER A 580 3.12 16.43 -22.96
C SER A 580 4.39 17.23 -23.23
N ASN A 581 5.44 16.57 -23.70
CA ASN A 581 6.73 17.21 -24.02
C ASN A 581 6.58 18.27 -25.11
N ALA A 582 5.77 18.01 -26.14
CA ALA A 582 5.48 18.96 -27.19
C ALA A 582 4.72 20.20 -26.66
N ALA A 583 3.73 20.00 -25.79
CA ALA A 583 2.96 21.10 -25.19
C ALA A 583 3.82 21.96 -24.25
N MET A 584 4.62 21.32 -23.41
CA MET A 584 5.57 22.02 -22.52
C MET A 584 6.61 22.82 -23.31
N SER A 585 7.15 22.25 -24.40
CA SER A 585 8.15 22.94 -25.26
C SER A 585 7.58 24.16 -25.99
N ARG A 586 6.27 24.20 -26.25
CA ARG A 586 5.59 25.37 -26.85
C ARG A 586 5.26 26.45 -25.84
N GLY A 587 5.51 26.23 -24.55
CA GLY A 587 5.17 27.17 -23.48
C GLY A 587 3.66 27.36 -23.27
N GLU A 588 2.83 26.42 -23.77
CA GLU A 588 1.35 26.51 -23.69
C GLU A 588 0.84 26.56 -22.25
N PHE A 589 1.63 26.05 -21.31
CA PHE A 589 1.30 25.94 -19.89
C PHE A 589 2.19 26.80 -18.97
N ALA A 590 3.03 27.67 -19.55
CA ALA A 590 3.80 28.63 -18.76
C ALA A 590 2.85 29.58 -18.01
N PRO A 591 3.13 29.98 -16.75
CA PRO A 591 2.34 30.98 -16.06
C PRO A 591 2.33 32.27 -16.87
N ARG A 592 1.14 32.76 -17.22
CA ARG A 592 0.99 34.05 -17.88
C ARG A 592 1.38 35.14 -16.86
N GLY A 593 2.60 35.66 -16.94
CA GLY A 593 2.96 36.83 -16.14
C GLY A 593 4.36 36.88 -15.55
N GLU A 594 5.21 35.89 -15.73
CA GLU A 594 6.63 36.05 -15.43
C GLU A 594 7.39 36.19 -16.75
N GLU A 595 7.61 37.42 -17.22
CA GLU A 595 8.65 37.75 -18.17
C GLU A 595 9.97 37.32 -17.53
N PHE A 596 10.55 36.22 -17.99
CA PHE A 596 11.91 35.90 -17.71
C PHE A 596 12.77 36.90 -18.53
N ASP A 597 13.26 37.93 -17.84
CA ASP A 597 14.41 38.71 -18.34
C ASP A 597 15.55 37.74 -18.57
N ILE A 598 15.77 37.39 -19.83
CA ILE A 598 16.99 36.71 -20.28
C ILE A 598 18.07 37.78 -20.28
N PRO A 599 19.10 37.71 -19.42
CA PRO A 599 20.23 38.63 -19.53
C PRO A 599 20.93 38.39 -20.88
N ALA A 600 21.12 39.46 -21.62
CA ALA A 600 21.80 39.51 -22.91
C ALA A 600 23.26 39.08 -22.82
#